data_3f3ec086c13d39ccd5a121a41e1fe05c
#
_entry.id   3f3ec086c13d39ccd5a121a41e1fe05c
#
_cell.length_a   1.000
_cell.length_b   1.000
_cell.length_c   1.000
_cell.angle_alpha   90.00
_cell.angle_beta   90.00
_cell.angle_gamma   90.00
#
_symmetry.space_group_name_H-M   'P 1'
#
loop_
_entity.id
_entity.type
_entity.pdbx_description
1 polymer ?
#
loop_
_entity_poly.entity_id
_entity_poly.type
_entity_poly.pdbx_seq_one_letter_code
_entity_poly.pdbx_strand_id
1 'polypeptide(L)'
;MRPGAPRLLLATSALLYASGVALAHHSFAAEFDAQQPVTLKGVVVKWEMINPHGWITLDVTPDGKTTRWMIETSNPNGLMRLGWTKNSLKPGDEITVDGYLAKDGSSTANAARITLADGSKVFAGSPTTPQDAPSPGTDGK
;
A
#
# COMPACT_ATOMS: atom_id res chain seq x y z
N MET A 1 -16.39 34.85 -67.93
CA MET A 1 -16.15 33.53 -67.32
C MET A 1 -14.87 33.58 -66.50
N ARG A 2 -14.99 33.55 -65.20
CA ARG A 2 -13.84 33.46 -64.28
C ARG A 2 -14.05 32.18 -63.47
N PRO A 3 -13.11 31.24 -63.48
CA PRO A 3 -13.25 30.04 -62.68
C PRO A 3 -12.94 30.36 -61.21
N GLY A 4 -13.84 29.92 -60.33
CA GLY A 4 -13.71 30.07 -58.91
C GLY A 4 -12.61 29.18 -58.33
N ALA A 5 -11.79 29.75 -57.49
CA ALA A 5 -10.78 29.02 -56.77
C ALA A 5 -11.43 28.12 -55.71
N PRO A 6 -10.94 26.89 -55.50
CA PRO A 6 -11.43 26.04 -54.44
C PRO A 6 -10.92 26.56 -53.09
N ARG A 7 -11.85 26.83 -52.16
CA ARG A 7 -11.54 27.10 -50.78
C ARG A 7 -11.05 25.81 -50.12
N LEU A 8 -9.76 25.74 -49.89
CA LEU A 8 -9.15 24.71 -49.07
C LEU A 8 -9.54 24.92 -47.63
N LEU A 9 -10.49 24.13 -47.15
CA LEU A 9 -10.82 24.04 -45.74
C LEU A 9 -9.66 23.34 -45.02
N LEU A 10 -8.80 24.09 -44.36
CA LEU A 10 -7.86 23.53 -43.37
C LEU A 10 -8.68 23.07 -42.18
N ALA A 11 -8.94 21.78 -42.15
CA ALA A 11 -9.37 21.11 -40.93
C ALA A 11 -8.18 21.02 -39.94
N THR A 12 -8.07 22.01 -39.08
CA THR A 12 -7.14 21.96 -37.97
C THR A 12 -7.68 20.93 -36.98
N SER A 13 -7.19 19.71 -37.06
CA SER A 13 -7.39 18.69 -36.02
C SER A 13 -6.64 19.14 -34.79
N ALA A 14 -7.32 19.80 -33.87
CA ALA A 14 -6.84 20.01 -32.52
C ALA A 14 -6.81 18.64 -31.82
N LEU A 15 -5.67 17.97 -31.89
CA LEU A 15 -5.37 16.81 -31.08
C LEU A 15 -5.24 17.30 -29.64
N LEU A 16 -6.33 17.27 -28.91
CA LEU A 16 -6.33 17.42 -27.47
C LEU A 16 -5.52 16.27 -26.87
N TYR A 17 -4.26 16.53 -26.59
CA TYR A 17 -3.47 15.71 -25.67
C TYR A 17 -4.10 15.86 -24.28
N ALA A 18 -5.10 15.05 -23.99
CA ALA A 18 -5.51 14.75 -22.64
C ALA A 18 -4.35 13.96 -22.01
N SER A 19 -3.33 14.66 -21.56
CA SER A 19 -2.35 14.12 -20.61
C SER A 19 -3.09 13.86 -19.32
N GLY A 20 -3.87 12.78 -19.28
CA GLY A 20 -4.33 12.21 -18.04
C GLY A 20 -3.07 11.90 -17.25
N VAL A 21 -2.80 12.64 -16.17
CA VAL A 21 -1.94 12.16 -15.11
C VAL A 21 -2.55 10.83 -14.69
N ALA A 22 -2.04 9.74 -15.28
CA ALA A 22 -2.21 8.43 -14.72
C ALA A 22 -1.54 8.50 -13.36
N LEU A 23 -2.31 8.84 -12.34
CA LEU A 23 -1.98 8.49 -10.97
C LEU A 23 -1.91 6.97 -11.00
N ALA A 24 -0.71 6.46 -11.27
CA ALA A 24 -0.40 5.07 -11.14
C ALA A 24 -0.51 4.75 -9.65
N HIS A 25 -1.74 4.55 -9.19
CA HIS A 25 -1.97 3.74 -8.02
C HIS A 25 -1.54 2.35 -8.46
N HIS A 26 -0.32 2.00 -8.12
CA HIS A 26 0.13 0.62 -8.26
C HIS A 26 -0.95 -0.23 -7.58
N SER A 27 -1.60 -1.09 -8.35
CA SER A 27 -2.58 -1.98 -7.76
C SER A 27 -1.83 -2.97 -6.87
N PHE A 28 -2.42 -3.36 -5.74
CA PHE A 28 -1.86 -4.42 -4.87
C PHE A 28 -1.27 -5.56 -5.70
N ALA A 29 -2.02 -6.07 -6.68
CA ALA A 29 -1.60 -7.20 -7.52
C ALA A 29 -0.38 -6.93 -8.41
N ALA A 30 0.03 -5.69 -8.63
CA ALA A 30 1.24 -5.36 -9.37
C ALA A 30 2.50 -5.59 -8.54
N GLU A 31 2.44 -5.30 -7.23
CA GLU A 31 3.61 -5.28 -6.35
C GLU A 31 3.61 -6.41 -5.32
N PHE A 32 2.44 -6.89 -4.88
CA PHE A 32 2.31 -7.88 -3.82
C PHE A 32 1.66 -9.17 -4.29
N ASP A 33 1.99 -10.28 -3.63
CA ASP A 33 1.50 -11.61 -3.98
C ASP A 33 0.47 -12.11 -2.94
N ALA A 34 -0.79 -12.16 -3.36
CA ALA A 34 -1.88 -12.68 -2.52
C ALA A 34 -1.70 -14.16 -2.15
N GLN A 35 -0.85 -14.90 -2.85
CA GLN A 35 -0.54 -16.30 -2.55
C GLN A 35 0.61 -16.45 -1.55
N GLN A 36 1.23 -15.35 -1.14
CA GLN A 36 2.31 -15.33 -0.16
C GLN A 36 1.92 -14.48 1.06
N PRO A 37 0.97 -14.94 1.88
CA PRO A 37 0.65 -14.30 3.13
C PRO A 37 1.84 -14.38 4.08
N VAL A 38 2.00 -13.34 4.91
CA VAL A 38 3.06 -13.27 5.91
C VAL A 38 2.52 -12.68 7.21
N THR A 39 3.04 -13.16 8.32
CA THR A 39 2.86 -12.56 9.63
C THR A 39 4.21 -12.14 10.19
N LEU A 40 4.34 -10.87 10.50
CA LEU A 40 5.56 -10.25 11.01
C LEU A 40 5.30 -9.65 12.39
N LYS A 41 5.95 -10.19 13.41
CA LYS A 41 5.96 -9.60 14.75
C LYS A 41 7.26 -8.84 14.94
N GLY A 42 7.16 -7.57 15.32
CA GLY A 42 8.36 -6.74 15.45
C GLY A 42 8.11 -5.45 16.22
N VAL A 43 9.15 -4.63 16.22
CA VAL A 43 9.18 -3.33 16.90
C VAL A 43 9.17 -2.23 15.86
N VAL A 44 8.28 -1.26 16.02
CA VAL A 44 8.19 -0.09 15.15
C VAL A 44 9.44 0.76 15.31
N VAL A 45 10.09 1.04 14.20
CA VAL A 45 11.21 1.99 14.13
C VAL A 45 10.70 3.36 13.69
N LYS A 46 9.76 3.38 12.73
CA LYS A 46 9.20 4.61 12.19
C LYS A 46 7.79 4.37 11.66
N TRP A 47 6.92 5.37 11.81
CA TRP A 47 5.61 5.43 11.22
C TRP A 47 5.44 6.71 10.41
N GLU A 48 5.01 6.60 9.16
CA GLU A 48 4.85 7.72 8.24
C GLU A 48 3.49 7.65 7.53
N MET A 49 2.69 8.70 7.70
CA MET A 49 1.45 8.90 6.93
C MET A 49 1.75 9.89 5.80
N ILE A 50 2.27 9.39 4.69
CA ILE A 50 2.63 10.17 3.50
C ILE A 50 1.88 9.66 2.28
N ASN A 51 1.71 10.51 1.25
CA ASN A 51 1.12 10.11 -0.01
C ASN A 51 2.20 9.46 -0.92
N PRO A 52 1.83 8.45 -1.73
CA PRO A 52 0.49 7.86 -1.90
C PRO A 52 0.11 6.83 -0.84
N HIS A 53 1.04 6.29 -0.04
CA HIS A 53 0.83 5.24 0.95
C HIS A 53 1.47 5.60 2.30
N GLY A 54 0.86 5.09 3.40
CA GLY A 54 1.52 5.10 4.69
C GLY A 54 2.59 4.00 4.75
N TRP A 55 3.62 4.19 5.58
CA TRP A 55 4.73 3.26 5.73
C TRP A 55 5.09 3.03 7.19
N ILE A 56 5.29 1.76 7.55
CA ILE A 56 5.86 1.37 8.83
C ILE A 56 7.23 0.75 8.56
N THR A 57 8.26 1.30 9.18
CA THR A 57 9.55 0.62 9.30
C THR A 57 9.51 -0.25 10.53
N LEU A 58 9.66 -1.57 10.36
CA LEU A 58 9.51 -2.57 11.41
C LEU A 58 10.78 -3.41 11.52
N ASP A 59 11.35 -3.51 12.71
CA ASP A 59 12.43 -4.43 13.00
C ASP A 59 11.86 -5.75 13.53
N VAL A 60 12.08 -6.81 12.75
CA VAL A 60 11.61 -8.17 13.05
C VAL A 60 12.82 -9.04 13.40
N THR A 61 12.80 -9.67 14.58
CA THR A 61 13.94 -10.40 15.11
C THR A 61 13.59 -11.86 15.38
N PRO A 62 13.43 -12.69 14.34
CA PRO A 62 13.32 -14.12 14.54
C PRO A 62 14.71 -14.67 14.93
N ASP A 63 14.73 -15.52 15.95
CA ASP A 63 15.93 -16.27 16.36
C ASP A 63 17.18 -15.40 16.59
N GLY A 64 16.98 -14.18 17.09
CA GLY A 64 18.07 -13.25 17.42
C GLY A 64 18.68 -12.48 16.24
N LYS A 65 18.23 -12.72 15.02
CA LYS A 65 18.67 -11.95 13.84
C LYS A 65 17.62 -10.93 13.45
N THR A 66 17.96 -9.65 13.55
CA THR A 66 17.06 -8.56 13.16
C THR A 66 17.08 -8.34 11.65
N THR A 67 15.90 -8.30 11.06
CA THR A 67 15.68 -7.86 9.68
C THR A 67 14.76 -6.66 9.68
N ARG A 68 15.14 -5.62 8.96
CA ARG A 68 14.30 -4.42 8.78
C ARG A 68 13.34 -4.63 7.64
N TRP A 69 12.06 -4.44 7.93
CA TRP A 69 10.96 -4.56 7.00
C TRP A 69 10.35 -3.21 6.69
N MET A 70 9.95 -3.02 5.45
CA MET A 70 9.12 -1.90 5.00
C MET A 70 7.69 -2.40 4.81
N ILE A 71 6.77 -1.87 5.58
CA ILE A 71 5.36 -2.28 5.55
C ILE A 71 4.54 -1.16 4.93
N GLU A 72 4.00 -1.43 3.74
CA GLU A 72 3.08 -0.52 3.07
C GLU A 72 1.68 -0.64 3.69
N THR A 73 1.04 0.49 3.88
CA THR A 73 -0.35 0.57 4.35
C THR A 73 -1.20 1.37 3.35
N SER A 74 -2.46 1.55 3.63
CA SER A 74 -3.35 2.40 2.83
C SER A 74 -2.84 3.85 2.74
N ASN A 75 -3.44 4.63 1.84
CA ASN A 75 -3.16 6.06 1.77
C ASN A 75 -3.63 6.80 3.06
N PRO A 76 -3.05 7.97 3.37
CA PRO A 76 -3.37 8.71 4.59
C PRO A 76 -4.87 9.00 4.78
N ASN A 77 -5.59 9.34 3.71
CA ASN A 77 -7.02 9.62 3.80
C ASN A 77 -7.84 8.36 4.15
N GLY A 78 -7.47 7.21 3.59
CA GLY A 78 -8.07 5.90 3.93
C GLY A 78 -7.81 5.55 5.40
N LEU A 79 -6.58 5.70 5.84
CA LEU A 79 -6.17 5.43 7.22
C LEU A 79 -6.92 6.35 8.21
N MET A 80 -7.03 7.65 7.92
CA MET A 80 -7.76 8.58 8.79
C MET A 80 -9.24 8.22 8.94
N ARG A 81 -9.89 7.72 7.88
CA ARG A 81 -11.28 7.24 7.97
C ARG A 81 -11.41 6.01 8.87
N LEU A 82 -10.35 5.23 9.01
CA LEU A 82 -10.26 4.09 9.91
C LEU A 82 -9.79 4.46 11.32
N GLY A 83 -9.64 5.75 11.60
CA GLY A 83 -9.21 6.26 12.90
C GLY A 83 -7.71 6.36 13.11
N TRP A 84 -6.90 6.08 12.08
CA TRP A 84 -5.45 6.24 12.16
C TRP A 84 -5.04 7.70 12.19
N THR A 85 -3.98 7.98 12.93
CA THR A 85 -3.33 9.30 13.03
C THR A 85 -1.83 9.17 12.90
N LYS A 86 -1.13 10.28 12.77
CA LYS A 86 0.34 10.30 12.82
C LYS A 86 0.93 9.79 14.15
N ASN A 87 0.09 9.73 15.19
CA ASN A 87 0.48 9.28 16.53
C ASN A 87 -0.03 7.87 16.87
N SER A 88 -0.64 7.17 15.90
CA SER A 88 -1.18 5.82 16.13
C SER A 88 -0.12 4.78 16.40
N LEU A 89 1.08 4.97 15.86
CA LEU A 89 2.25 4.15 16.17
C LEU A 89 3.42 5.05 16.54
N LYS A 90 4.26 4.56 17.44
CA LYS A 90 5.47 5.26 17.90
C LYS A 90 6.68 4.31 17.79
N PRO A 91 7.89 4.85 17.61
CA PRO A 91 9.10 4.05 17.75
C PRO A 91 9.11 3.31 19.11
N GLY A 92 9.39 2.01 19.06
CA GLY A 92 9.38 1.14 20.24
C GLY A 92 8.08 0.36 20.47
N ASP A 93 6.98 0.68 19.77
CA ASP A 93 5.74 -0.09 19.86
C ASP A 93 5.94 -1.49 19.28
N GLU A 94 5.50 -2.52 20.01
CA GLU A 94 5.42 -3.88 19.48
C GLU A 94 4.11 -4.06 18.73
N ILE A 95 4.18 -4.55 17.50
CA ILE A 95 3.02 -4.85 16.66
C ILE A 95 3.19 -6.20 15.96
N THR A 96 2.05 -6.77 15.57
CA THR A 96 2.01 -7.88 14.62
C THR A 96 1.31 -7.42 13.35
N VAL A 97 1.96 -7.64 12.21
CA VAL A 97 1.44 -7.31 10.88
C VAL A 97 1.06 -8.59 10.16
N ASP A 98 -0.20 -8.74 9.81
CA ASP A 98 -0.68 -9.76 8.87
C ASP A 98 -0.82 -9.11 7.50
N GLY A 99 -0.20 -9.69 6.48
CA GLY A 99 -0.17 -9.09 5.16
C GLY A 99 0.37 -10.02 4.09
N TYR A 100 0.96 -9.44 3.06
CA TYR A 100 1.41 -10.16 1.87
C TYR A 100 2.78 -9.68 1.43
N LEU A 101 3.63 -10.61 1.00
CA LEU A 101 5.00 -10.31 0.56
C LEU A 101 5.03 -9.55 -0.77
N ALA A 102 6.03 -8.71 -0.93
CA ALA A 102 6.37 -8.12 -2.21
C ALA A 102 6.88 -9.20 -3.18
N LYS A 103 6.47 -9.09 -4.45
CA LYS A 103 6.85 -10.03 -5.52
C LYS A 103 8.32 -9.97 -5.89
N ASP A 104 8.99 -8.86 -5.59
CA ASP A 104 10.41 -8.65 -5.91
C ASP A 104 11.38 -9.37 -4.96
N GLY A 105 10.87 -10.03 -3.92
CA GLY A 105 11.66 -10.75 -2.93
C GLY A 105 12.35 -9.86 -1.89
N SER A 106 12.07 -8.57 -1.87
CA SER A 106 12.56 -7.65 -0.85
C SER A 106 11.91 -7.90 0.52
N SER A 107 12.51 -7.36 1.59
CA SER A 107 11.88 -7.33 2.92
C SER A 107 10.80 -6.25 2.98
N THR A 108 9.82 -6.35 2.07
CA THR A 108 8.67 -5.46 1.96
C THR A 108 7.38 -6.28 1.99
N ALA A 109 6.37 -5.78 2.68
CA ALA A 109 5.05 -6.39 2.72
C ALA A 109 3.96 -5.32 2.68
N ASN A 110 2.77 -5.69 2.18
CA ASN A 110 1.57 -4.85 2.27
C ASN A 110 0.74 -5.33 3.45
N ALA A 111 0.45 -4.44 4.39
CA ALA A 111 -0.36 -4.78 5.56
C ALA A 111 -1.83 -4.92 5.19
N ALA A 112 -2.46 -6.02 5.58
CA ALA A 112 -3.90 -6.15 5.61
C ALA A 112 -4.43 -5.76 6.99
N ARG A 113 -3.79 -6.27 8.05
CA ARG A 113 -4.19 -6.05 9.44
C ARG A 113 -2.98 -5.81 10.33
N ILE A 114 -3.16 -4.98 11.32
CA ILE A 114 -2.16 -4.75 12.38
C ILE A 114 -2.81 -5.07 13.73
N THR A 115 -2.12 -5.87 14.53
CA THR A 115 -2.47 -6.13 15.92
C THR A 115 -1.54 -5.31 16.79
N LEU A 116 -2.11 -4.44 17.62
CA LEU A 116 -1.38 -3.59 18.55
C LEU A 116 -1.04 -4.36 19.84
N ALA A 117 -0.18 -3.78 20.69
CA ALA A 117 0.26 -4.39 21.93
C ALA A 117 -0.89 -4.69 22.92
N ASP A 118 -1.98 -3.93 22.86
CA ASP A 118 -3.20 -4.16 23.65
C ASP A 118 -4.11 -5.28 23.09
N GLY A 119 -3.70 -5.90 21.99
CA GLY A 119 -4.45 -6.95 21.30
C GLY A 119 -5.53 -6.44 20.33
N SER A 120 -5.74 -5.13 20.25
CA SER A 120 -6.67 -4.56 19.29
C SER A 120 -6.19 -4.78 17.86
N LYS A 121 -7.13 -5.10 16.95
CA LYS A 121 -6.84 -5.35 15.54
C LYS A 121 -7.43 -4.24 14.70
N VAL A 122 -6.61 -3.66 13.84
CA VAL A 122 -7.02 -2.58 12.95
C VAL A 122 -6.66 -2.92 11.51
N PHE A 123 -7.59 -2.66 10.60
CA PHE A 123 -7.32 -2.79 9.17
C PHE A 123 -6.40 -1.66 8.72
N ALA A 124 -5.39 -1.99 7.94
CA ALA A 124 -4.38 -1.04 7.47
C ALA A 124 -4.15 -1.10 5.95
N GLY A 125 -4.76 -2.06 5.27
CA GLY A 125 -4.61 -2.26 3.83
C GLY A 125 -5.33 -1.22 2.98
N SER A 126 -5.00 -1.19 1.70
CA SER A 126 -5.75 -0.46 0.68
C SER A 126 -7.06 -1.19 0.34
N PRO A 127 -8.01 -0.56 -0.37
CA PRO A 127 -9.23 -1.23 -0.81
C PRO A 127 -9.00 -2.46 -1.70
N THR A 128 -7.83 -2.56 -2.33
CA THR A 128 -7.44 -3.70 -3.18
C THR A 128 -6.64 -4.77 -2.44
N THR A 129 -6.27 -4.53 -1.17
CA THR A 129 -5.59 -5.52 -0.34
C THR A 129 -6.59 -6.59 0.08
N PRO A 130 -6.34 -7.89 -0.15
CA PRO A 130 -7.20 -8.94 0.37
C PRO A 130 -7.29 -8.86 1.90
N GLN A 131 -8.52 -8.97 2.42
CA GLN A 131 -8.77 -8.81 3.87
C GLN A 131 -8.61 -10.12 4.64
N ASP A 132 -8.44 -11.23 3.92
CA ASP A 132 -8.38 -12.59 4.45
C ASP A 132 -6.96 -13.04 4.82
N ALA A 133 -6.03 -12.09 4.98
CA ALA A 133 -4.68 -12.44 5.41
C ALA A 133 -4.74 -13.32 6.65
N PRO A 134 -4.13 -14.53 6.65
CA PRO A 134 -4.19 -15.44 7.76
C PRO A 134 -3.70 -14.74 9.04
N SER A 135 -4.52 -14.82 10.09
CA SER A 135 -4.02 -14.46 11.42
C SER A 135 -3.24 -15.66 11.97
N PRO A 136 -2.07 -15.46 12.58
CA PRO A 136 -1.38 -16.55 13.24
C PRO A 136 -2.27 -17.07 14.38
N GLY A 137 -2.63 -18.34 14.34
CA GLY A 137 -3.21 -19.03 15.48
C GLY A 137 -4.67 -19.47 15.37
N THR A 138 -5.20 -19.75 14.17
CA THR A 138 -6.43 -20.53 14.03
C THR A 138 -6.22 -21.89 13.36
N ASP A 139 -4.98 -22.36 13.35
CA ASP A 139 -4.78 -23.76 12.99
C ASP A 139 -5.10 -24.64 14.20
N GLY A 140 -6.31 -25.00 14.23
CA GLY A 140 -6.73 -26.34 14.54
C GLY A 140 -6.71 -26.83 15.97
N LYS A 141 -7.87 -27.03 16.41
CA LYS A 141 -8.21 -28.30 17.02
C LYS A 141 -9.33 -28.91 16.23
#